data_a51ac557087b639f5e9a650c291a3d2a
#
_entry.id   a51ac557087b639f5e9a650c291a3d2a
#
_cell.length_a   1.000
_cell.length_b   1.000
_cell.length_c   1.000
_cell.angle_alpha   90.00
_cell.angle_beta   90.00
_cell.angle_gamma   90.00
#
_symmetry.space_group_name_H-M   'P 1'
#
loop_
_entity.id
_entity.type
_entity.pdbx_description
1 polymer ?
#
loop_
_entity_poly.entity_id
_entity_poly.type
_entity_poly.pdbx_seq_one_letter_code
_entity_poly.pdbx_strand_id
1 'polypeptide(L)'
;MNNPQLDADGRLRHLLSIEGLPKKILNQILDTAESFVGVAEREVKKVPLLRGKTVCNLFFENSTRTRTTFEIAAKRLSADVISLNVNTSSQSKGETILDTVDNLIAMHADMFVVRHSQSGAAHFIAKHVPNHIHVINAGDGRHSHPTQGLLDMFTIRKYKPDLHNLRVAIVGDVLHSRVARSEIHALTTLGVPEVRVIAPKTLLPAQVEKLGVHVFHDMKAGLKDVDVVMMLRLQNERMNGAMLPSAQEYFKTYGLTQEKLSLAKSDAIVLHPGPMNRGVEIDSSVADGSQSVILPQVTYGIAVRMAVMAILAGGG
;
A
#
# COMPACT_ATOMS: atom_id res chain seq x y z
N MET A 1 -1.89 24.91 -6.13
CA MET A 1 -3.05 24.05 -6.46
C MET A 1 -3.55 23.41 -5.16
N ASN A 2 -4.86 23.50 -4.88
CA ASN A 2 -5.41 22.84 -3.69
C ASN A 2 -5.24 21.32 -3.82
N ASN A 3 -4.67 20.68 -2.80
CA ASN A 3 -4.55 19.23 -2.74
C ASN A 3 -5.95 18.62 -2.47
N PRO A 4 -6.54 17.84 -3.39
CA PRO A 4 -7.90 17.31 -3.22
C PRO A 4 -8.03 16.34 -2.05
N GLN A 5 -6.92 15.91 -1.47
CA GLN A 5 -6.88 15.01 -0.33
C GLN A 5 -7.08 15.73 1.02
N LEU A 6 -6.96 17.05 1.04
CA LEU A 6 -7.05 17.85 2.25
C LEU A 6 -8.28 18.78 2.19
N ASP A 7 -8.88 19.03 3.35
CA ASP A 7 -9.90 20.05 3.52
C ASP A 7 -9.29 21.47 3.65
N ALA A 8 -10.13 22.48 3.88
CA ALA A 8 -9.70 23.86 4.04
C ALA A 8 -8.80 24.08 5.27
N ASP A 9 -8.91 23.24 6.29
CA ASP A 9 -8.12 23.29 7.51
C ASP A 9 -6.82 22.46 7.41
N GLY A 10 -6.56 21.85 6.25
CA GLY A 10 -5.40 20.98 6.02
C GLY A 10 -5.52 19.59 6.66
N ARG A 11 -6.73 19.17 7.04
CA ARG A 11 -7.01 17.83 7.54
C ARG A 11 -7.25 16.87 6.39
N LEU A 12 -7.01 15.58 6.63
CA LEU A 12 -7.23 14.53 5.63
C LEU A 12 -8.74 14.39 5.33
N ARG A 13 -9.12 14.64 4.08
CA ARG A 13 -10.50 14.45 3.57
C ARG A 13 -10.62 13.16 2.73
N HIS A 14 -9.60 12.85 1.95
CA HIS A 14 -9.50 11.62 1.14
C HIS A 14 -8.09 11.06 1.26
N LEU A 15 -7.93 9.76 1.13
CA LEU A 15 -6.60 9.15 0.97
C LEU A 15 -6.47 8.57 -0.44
N LEU A 16 -5.93 9.34 -1.37
CA LEU A 16 -5.85 8.99 -2.80
C LEU A 16 -4.45 8.53 -3.22
N SER A 17 -3.42 9.19 -2.67
CA SER A 17 -2.01 8.85 -2.87
C SER A 17 -1.19 9.30 -1.66
N ILE A 18 0.04 8.82 -1.51
CA ILE A 18 0.98 9.38 -0.54
C ILE A 18 1.65 10.64 -1.11
N GLU A 19 1.85 10.64 -2.42
CA GLU A 19 2.39 11.80 -3.14
C GLU A 19 1.61 13.08 -2.80
N GLY A 20 2.33 14.11 -2.38
CA GLY A 20 1.76 15.40 -2.01
C GLY A 20 1.10 15.48 -0.64
N LEU A 21 1.11 14.41 0.17
CA LEU A 21 0.69 14.48 1.56
C LEU A 21 1.81 15.01 2.45
N PRO A 22 1.50 15.94 3.38
CA PRO A 22 2.47 16.41 4.37
C PRO A 22 2.95 15.29 5.31
N LYS A 23 4.23 15.33 5.72
CA LYS A 23 4.81 14.42 6.73
C LYS A 23 3.94 14.32 7.99
N LYS A 24 3.32 15.44 8.42
CA LYS A 24 2.42 15.49 9.59
C LYS A 24 1.25 14.50 9.45
N ILE A 25 0.63 14.43 8.27
CA ILE A 25 -0.50 13.52 8.01
C ILE A 25 -0.04 12.07 8.04
N LEU A 26 1.11 11.74 7.43
CA LEU A 26 1.67 10.39 7.50
C LEU A 26 1.92 9.98 8.95
N ASN A 27 2.59 10.82 9.72
CA ASN A 27 2.84 10.55 11.15
C ASN A 27 1.54 10.39 11.93
N GLN A 28 0.54 11.26 11.73
CA GLN A 28 -0.76 11.13 12.37
C GLN A 28 -1.40 9.75 12.10
N ILE A 29 -1.36 9.28 10.85
CA ILE A 29 -1.91 7.96 10.49
C ILE A 29 -1.12 6.85 11.20
N LEU A 30 0.21 6.91 11.20
CA LEU A 30 1.07 5.90 11.82
C LEU A 30 0.90 5.88 13.34
N ASP A 31 0.79 7.05 13.99
CA ASP A 31 0.59 7.16 15.45
C ASP A 31 -0.81 6.68 15.86
N THR A 32 -1.84 7.03 15.08
CA THR A 32 -3.19 6.53 15.28
C THR A 32 -3.26 5.00 15.09
N ALA A 33 -2.54 4.44 14.11
CA ALA A 33 -2.47 3.00 13.89
C ALA A 33 -1.90 2.25 15.09
N GLU A 34 -0.93 2.83 15.80
CA GLU A 34 -0.35 2.25 17.02
C GLU A 34 -1.43 1.95 18.08
N SER A 35 -2.40 2.85 18.24
CA SER A 35 -3.50 2.67 19.18
C SER A 35 -4.43 1.51 18.85
N PHE A 36 -4.44 1.07 17.58
CA PHE A 36 -5.29 -0.03 17.11
C PHE A 36 -4.62 -1.40 17.09
N VAL A 37 -3.31 -1.49 17.26
CA VAL A 37 -2.58 -2.77 17.25
C VAL A 37 -3.17 -3.73 18.30
N GLY A 38 -3.37 -3.26 19.54
CA GLY A 38 -3.91 -4.07 20.62
C GLY A 38 -5.40 -4.41 20.52
N VAL A 39 -6.14 -3.78 19.59
CA VAL A 39 -7.59 -4.09 19.44
C VAL A 39 -7.81 -5.53 18.97
N ALA A 40 -6.88 -6.08 18.20
CA ALA A 40 -6.96 -7.46 17.72
C ALA A 40 -6.82 -8.51 18.82
N GLU A 41 -6.22 -8.16 19.94
CA GLU A 41 -5.92 -9.04 21.07
C GLU A 41 -7.04 -9.01 22.14
N ARG A 42 -7.98 -8.06 22.05
CA ARG A 42 -9.10 -7.94 22.99
C ARG A 42 -10.12 -9.06 22.78
N GLU A 43 -10.84 -9.42 23.83
CA GLU A 43 -12.00 -10.31 23.74
C GLU A 43 -13.05 -9.72 22.77
N VAL A 44 -13.42 -8.47 22.95
CA VAL A 44 -14.26 -7.71 22.00
C VAL A 44 -13.37 -6.90 21.07
N LYS A 45 -13.16 -7.41 19.86
CA LYS A 45 -12.30 -6.80 18.82
C LYS A 45 -13.01 -5.64 18.10
N LYS A 46 -13.71 -4.78 18.81
CA LYS A 46 -14.46 -3.65 18.26
C LYS A 46 -14.26 -2.37 19.06
N VAL A 47 -14.29 -1.24 18.35
CA VAL A 47 -14.34 0.10 18.90
C VAL A 47 -15.42 0.90 18.14
N PRO A 48 -16.23 1.75 18.81
CA PRO A 48 -17.45 2.34 18.23
C PRO A 48 -17.20 3.62 17.41
N LEU A 49 -16.03 3.81 16.81
CA LEU A 49 -15.64 5.06 16.14
C LEU A 49 -16.42 5.34 14.83
N LEU A 50 -16.89 4.29 14.14
CA LEU A 50 -17.72 4.43 12.94
C LEU A 50 -19.11 3.84 13.10
N ARG A 51 -19.63 3.80 14.33
CA ARG A 51 -21.00 3.32 14.59
C ARG A 51 -22.02 4.20 13.86
N GLY A 52 -22.89 3.57 13.06
CA GLY A 52 -23.89 4.26 12.23
C GLY A 52 -23.33 4.87 10.93
N LYS A 53 -22.08 4.59 10.59
CA LYS A 53 -21.46 4.95 9.31
C LYS A 53 -21.45 3.76 8.36
N THR A 54 -21.70 4.01 7.08
CA THR A 54 -21.69 3.00 6.02
C THR A 54 -20.43 3.13 5.16
N VAL A 55 -19.64 2.06 5.12
CA VAL A 55 -18.43 1.93 4.30
C VAL A 55 -18.70 1.01 3.12
N CYS A 56 -18.53 1.51 1.89
CA CYS A 56 -18.72 0.77 0.65
C CYS A 56 -17.36 0.41 0.03
N ASN A 57 -17.07 -0.90 -0.04
CA ASN A 57 -15.91 -1.44 -0.74
C ASN A 57 -16.25 -1.64 -2.23
N LEU A 58 -15.75 -0.77 -3.10
CA LEU A 58 -15.95 -0.79 -4.55
C LEU A 58 -14.71 -1.38 -5.23
N PHE A 59 -14.74 -2.67 -5.52
CA PHE A 59 -13.63 -3.39 -6.12
C PHE A 59 -13.94 -3.74 -7.58
N PHE A 60 -13.32 -2.98 -8.49
CA PHE A 60 -13.33 -3.19 -9.94
C PHE A 60 -12.16 -4.06 -10.43
N GLU A 61 -11.29 -4.49 -9.52
CA GLU A 61 -10.18 -5.41 -9.75
C GLU A 61 -10.15 -6.44 -8.63
N ASN A 62 -9.91 -7.70 -8.97
CA ASN A 62 -9.88 -8.77 -7.98
C ASN A 62 -8.78 -8.56 -6.93
N SER A 63 -9.16 -8.62 -5.67
CA SER A 63 -8.22 -8.57 -4.55
C SER A 63 -8.86 -9.11 -3.27
N THR A 64 -8.64 -10.40 -3.00
CA THR A 64 -9.17 -11.04 -1.79
C THR A 64 -8.59 -10.39 -0.53
N ARG A 65 -7.27 -10.33 -0.43
CA ARG A 65 -6.56 -9.83 0.77
C ARG A 65 -6.91 -8.37 1.09
N THR A 66 -6.80 -7.45 0.13
CA THR A 66 -7.08 -6.03 0.36
C THR A 66 -8.54 -5.81 0.75
N ARG A 67 -9.49 -6.43 0.04
CA ARG A 67 -10.91 -6.34 0.36
C ARG A 67 -11.20 -6.85 1.77
N THR A 68 -10.73 -8.05 2.10
CA THR A 68 -10.96 -8.66 3.42
C THR A 68 -10.38 -7.79 4.55
N THR A 69 -9.17 -7.23 4.39
CA THR A 69 -8.56 -6.40 5.43
C THR A 69 -9.27 -5.06 5.61
N PHE A 70 -9.80 -4.44 4.56
CA PHE A 70 -10.66 -3.26 4.68
C PHE A 70 -11.99 -3.59 5.35
N GLU A 71 -12.61 -4.71 4.99
CA GLU A 71 -13.85 -5.18 5.60
C GLU A 71 -13.67 -5.45 7.10
N ILE A 72 -12.59 -6.14 7.50
CA ILE A 72 -12.27 -6.37 8.90
C ILE A 72 -12.02 -5.03 9.62
N ALA A 73 -11.26 -4.11 9.05
CA ALA A 73 -10.96 -2.82 9.64
C ALA A 73 -12.25 -2.01 9.91
N ALA A 74 -13.14 -1.90 8.92
CA ALA A 74 -14.41 -1.18 9.05
C ALA A 74 -15.32 -1.83 10.10
N LYS A 75 -15.46 -3.16 10.10
CA LYS A 75 -16.24 -3.90 11.09
C LYS A 75 -15.68 -3.77 12.52
N ARG A 76 -14.35 -3.68 12.68
CA ARG A 76 -13.71 -3.42 13.98
C ARG A 76 -13.97 -2.01 14.48
N LEU A 77 -14.17 -1.06 13.58
CA LEU A 77 -14.59 0.30 13.91
C LEU A 77 -16.12 0.43 14.12
N SER A 78 -16.87 -0.67 14.05
CA SER A 78 -18.33 -0.76 14.19
C SER A 78 -19.11 -0.08 13.04
N ALA A 79 -18.53 0.02 11.86
CA ALA A 79 -19.22 0.46 10.64
C ALA A 79 -20.12 -0.63 10.07
N ASP A 80 -21.17 -0.21 9.36
CA ASP A 80 -21.88 -1.06 8.41
C ASP A 80 -21.06 -1.16 7.12
N VAL A 81 -20.89 -2.39 6.60
CA VAL A 81 -19.99 -2.64 5.46
C VAL A 81 -20.74 -3.27 4.30
N ILE A 82 -20.67 -2.62 3.15
CA ILE A 82 -21.17 -3.13 1.88
C ILE A 82 -19.97 -3.42 0.97
N SER A 83 -19.81 -4.66 0.54
CA SER A 83 -18.74 -5.04 -0.39
C SER A 83 -19.34 -5.43 -1.74
N LEU A 84 -19.05 -4.62 -2.77
CA LEU A 84 -19.53 -4.83 -4.13
C LEU A 84 -18.37 -5.33 -5.02
N ASN A 85 -18.62 -6.40 -5.76
CA ASN A 85 -17.77 -6.80 -6.88
C ASN A 85 -18.42 -6.28 -8.17
N VAL A 86 -18.00 -5.07 -8.58
CA VAL A 86 -18.68 -4.32 -9.65
C VAL A 86 -18.49 -4.96 -11.03
N ASN A 87 -17.43 -5.75 -11.24
CA ASN A 87 -17.19 -6.42 -12.52
C ASN A 87 -18.29 -7.44 -12.92
N THR A 88 -19.07 -7.92 -11.96
CA THR A 88 -20.09 -8.95 -12.20
C THR A 88 -21.53 -8.42 -12.20
N SER A 89 -21.79 -7.19 -11.73
CA SER A 89 -23.18 -6.73 -11.51
C SER A 89 -23.62 -5.52 -12.33
N SER A 90 -22.84 -4.44 -12.37
CA SER A 90 -23.32 -3.16 -12.93
C SER A 90 -22.78 -2.86 -14.32
N GLN A 91 -21.50 -3.14 -14.60
CA GLN A 91 -20.92 -2.88 -15.94
C GLN A 91 -21.54 -3.73 -17.06
N SER A 92 -22.06 -4.91 -16.73
CA SER A 92 -22.79 -5.76 -17.69
C SER A 92 -24.11 -5.12 -18.19
N LYS A 93 -24.61 -4.07 -17.50
CA LYS A 93 -25.85 -3.34 -17.83
C LYS A 93 -25.60 -1.94 -18.40
N GLY A 94 -24.32 -1.55 -18.65
CA GLY A 94 -23.97 -0.23 -19.17
C GLY A 94 -23.95 0.92 -18.14
N GLU A 95 -24.02 0.62 -16.84
CA GLU A 95 -23.93 1.60 -15.76
C GLU A 95 -22.51 2.17 -15.65
N THR A 96 -22.37 3.49 -15.51
CA THR A 96 -21.08 4.13 -15.31
C THR A 96 -20.62 4.02 -13.86
N ILE A 97 -19.32 4.26 -13.61
CA ILE A 97 -18.77 4.30 -12.24
C ILE A 97 -19.49 5.37 -11.40
N LEU A 98 -19.79 6.53 -11.99
CA LEU A 98 -20.47 7.61 -11.29
C LEU A 98 -21.92 7.28 -10.96
N ASP A 99 -22.65 6.62 -11.87
CA ASP A 99 -24.01 6.17 -11.59
C ASP A 99 -24.04 5.21 -10.39
N THR A 100 -23.08 4.27 -10.32
CA THR A 100 -22.95 3.36 -9.17
C THR A 100 -22.65 4.13 -7.88
N VAL A 101 -21.75 5.12 -7.93
CA VAL A 101 -21.40 5.97 -6.78
C VAL A 101 -22.60 6.80 -6.33
N ASP A 102 -23.34 7.43 -7.25
CA ASP A 102 -24.52 8.25 -6.95
C ASP A 102 -25.66 7.43 -6.31
N ASN A 103 -25.89 6.20 -6.82
CA ASN A 103 -26.85 5.30 -6.19
C ASN A 103 -26.48 4.97 -4.74
N LEU A 104 -25.19 4.73 -4.45
CA LEU A 104 -24.74 4.44 -3.09
C LEU A 104 -24.78 5.69 -2.19
N ILE A 105 -24.53 6.87 -2.73
CA ILE A 105 -24.71 8.15 -2.02
C ILE A 105 -26.18 8.33 -1.63
N ALA A 106 -27.11 8.05 -2.55
CA ALA A 106 -28.55 8.09 -2.27
C ALA A 106 -28.98 7.06 -1.21
N MET A 107 -28.22 5.97 -1.03
CA MET A 107 -28.37 4.98 0.04
C MET A 107 -27.61 5.35 1.33
N HIS A 108 -27.18 6.60 1.47
CA HIS A 108 -26.47 7.13 2.63
C HIS A 108 -25.09 6.48 2.91
N ALA A 109 -24.32 6.15 1.88
CA ALA A 109 -22.91 5.77 2.05
C ALA A 109 -22.08 6.97 2.55
N ASP A 110 -21.19 6.75 3.54
CA ASP A 110 -20.32 7.78 4.11
C ASP A 110 -18.89 7.69 3.57
N MET A 111 -18.43 6.49 3.16
CA MET A 111 -17.05 6.26 2.76
C MET A 111 -16.95 5.22 1.64
N PHE A 112 -16.13 5.52 0.63
CA PHE A 112 -15.82 4.61 -0.45
C PHE A 112 -14.37 4.12 -0.38
N VAL A 113 -14.18 2.81 -0.40
CA VAL A 113 -12.88 2.16 -0.58
C VAL A 113 -12.81 1.67 -2.01
N VAL A 114 -12.00 2.31 -2.84
CA VAL A 114 -11.99 2.11 -4.29
C VAL A 114 -10.74 1.38 -4.74
N ARG A 115 -10.91 0.27 -5.46
CA ARG A 115 -9.84 -0.43 -6.16
C ARG A 115 -10.17 -0.60 -7.64
N HIS A 116 -9.28 -0.14 -8.52
CA HIS A 116 -9.52 -0.11 -9.95
C HIS A 116 -8.28 -0.46 -10.77
N SER A 117 -8.46 -1.04 -11.95
CA SER A 117 -7.37 -1.35 -12.90
C SER A 117 -6.81 -0.11 -13.60
N GLN A 118 -7.57 0.98 -13.69
CA GLN A 118 -7.13 2.25 -14.28
C GLN A 118 -6.60 3.21 -13.22
N SER A 119 -5.47 3.84 -13.54
CA SER A 119 -4.88 4.90 -12.71
C SER A 119 -5.78 6.14 -12.68
N GLY A 120 -5.94 6.76 -11.51
CA GLY A 120 -6.74 7.97 -11.33
C GLY A 120 -8.21 7.73 -11.00
N ALA A 121 -8.72 6.50 -11.01
CA ALA A 121 -10.13 6.21 -10.75
C ALA A 121 -10.59 6.71 -9.37
N ALA A 122 -9.79 6.53 -8.32
CA ALA A 122 -10.11 7.04 -6.99
C ALA A 122 -10.15 8.58 -6.94
N HIS A 123 -9.26 9.26 -7.67
CA HIS A 123 -9.27 10.72 -7.81
C HIS A 123 -10.50 11.21 -8.57
N PHE A 124 -10.91 10.49 -9.60
CA PHE A 124 -12.10 10.81 -10.38
C PHE A 124 -13.35 10.77 -9.49
N ILE A 125 -13.51 9.72 -8.69
CA ILE A 125 -14.63 9.60 -7.73
C ILE A 125 -14.54 10.70 -6.66
N ALA A 126 -13.35 10.96 -6.10
CA ALA A 126 -13.15 11.96 -5.06
C ALA A 126 -13.51 13.40 -5.50
N LYS A 127 -13.37 13.71 -6.78
CA LYS A 127 -13.81 14.99 -7.34
C LYS A 127 -15.33 15.12 -7.50
N HIS A 128 -16.01 13.99 -7.57
CA HIS A 128 -17.46 13.94 -7.82
C HIS A 128 -18.27 13.92 -6.52
N VAL A 129 -17.77 13.24 -5.48
CA VAL A 129 -18.53 13.06 -4.22
C VAL A 129 -18.69 14.34 -3.41
N PRO A 130 -19.82 14.52 -2.69
CA PRO A 130 -20.05 15.62 -1.76
C PRO A 130 -18.99 15.70 -0.64
N ASN A 131 -18.90 16.87 0.01
CA ASN A 131 -17.88 17.15 1.02
C ASN A 131 -17.88 16.22 2.24
N HIS A 132 -19.01 15.66 2.58
CA HIS A 132 -19.17 14.76 3.74
C HIS A 132 -18.80 13.30 3.43
N ILE A 133 -18.47 12.99 2.19
CA ILE A 133 -18.09 11.63 1.77
C ILE A 133 -16.59 11.53 1.60
N HIS A 134 -16.02 10.43 2.08
CA HIS A 134 -14.59 10.17 2.04
C HIS A 134 -14.25 9.06 1.04
N VAL A 135 -13.12 9.20 0.36
CA VAL A 135 -12.62 8.19 -0.60
C VAL A 135 -11.24 7.71 -0.19
N ILE A 136 -11.09 6.39 -0.14
CA ILE A 136 -9.82 5.70 0.12
C ILE A 136 -9.42 4.92 -1.12
N ASN A 137 -8.24 5.19 -1.64
CA ASN A 137 -7.66 4.42 -2.73
C ASN A 137 -7.06 3.10 -2.20
N ALA A 138 -7.67 1.97 -2.56
CA ALA A 138 -7.21 0.61 -2.26
C ALA A 138 -6.34 0.00 -3.37
N GLY A 139 -5.86 0.85 -4.28
CA GLY A 139 -4.98 0.52 -5.41
C GLY A 139 -5.61 0.84 -6.76
N ASP A 140 -4.98 1.74 -7.52
CA ASP A 140 -5.42 2.13 -8.85
C ASP A 140 -4.30 1.96 -9.90
N GLY A 141 -4.54 1.17 -10.91
CA GLY A 141 -3.64 0.90 -12.02
C GLY A 141 -2.19 0.60 -11.59
N ARG A 142 -1.24 1.37 -12.14
CA ARG A 142 0.18 1.40 -11.75
C ARG A 142 0.52 2.62 -10.89
N HIS A 143 -0.49 3.41 -10.49
CA HIS A 143 -0.31 4.73 -9.91
C HIS A 143 -0.06 4.69 -8.41
N SER A 144 -1.02 4.23 -7.58
CA SER A 144 -0.90 4.32 -6.13
C SER A 144 -1.61 3.20 -5.38
N HIS A 145 -1.07 2.85 -4.21
CA HIS A 145 -1.70 2.01 -3.19
C HIS A 145 -1.33 2.57 -1.81
N PRO A 146 -1.88 3.72 -1.42
CA PRO A 146 -1.40 4.48 -0.26
C PRO A 146 -1.45 3.71 1.03
N THR A 147 -2.51 2.93 1.29
CA THR A 147 -2.60 2.13 2.51
C THR A 147 -1.58 0.99 2.57
N GLN A 148 -1.05 0.52 1.42
CA GLN A 148 0.05 -0.43 1.41
C GLN A 148 1.35 0.28 1.81
N GLY A 149 1.69 1.41 1.18
CA GLY A 149 2.87 2.18 1.55
C GLY A 149 2.86 2.57 3.03
N LEU A 150 1.71 2.98 3.57
CA LEU A 150 1.58 3.34 4.99
C LEU A 150 1.77 2.13 5.93
N LEU A 151 1.21 0.97 5.59
CA LEU A 151 1.41 -0.23 6.42
C LEU A 151 2.85 -0.73 6.38
N ASP A 152 3.54 -0.54 5.26
CA ASP A 152 4.96 -0.88 5.13
C ASP A 152 5.80 0.05 6.02
N MET A 153 5.51 1.36 6.00
CA MET A 153 6.15 2.32 6.91
C MET A 153 5.85 2.03 8.38
N PHE A 154 4.62 1.65 8.70
CA PHE A 154 4.25 1.25 10.06
C PHE A 154 5.04 0.02 10.51
N THR A 155 5.14 -1.00 9.64
CA THR A 155 5.91 -2.22 9.90
C THR A 155 7.38 -1.89 10.11
N ILE A 156 7.98 -1.09 9.22
CA ILE A 156 9.38 -0.66 9.37
C ILE A 156 9.56 0.03 10.72
N ARG A 157 8.70 0.98 11.09
CA ARG A 157 8.79 1.73 12.35
C ARG A 157 8.70 0.82 13.59
N LYS A 158 7.97 -0.29 13.53
CA LYS A 158 7.88 -1.28 14.63
C LYS A 158 9.18 -2.02 14.87
N TYR A 159 9.95 -2.31 13.82
CA TYR A 159 11.21 -3.06 13.92
C TYR A 159 12.45 -2.18 13.87
N LYS A 160 12.34 -1.02 13.24
CA LYS A 160 13.41 -0.01 13.04
C LYS A 160 12.84 1.38 13.36
N PRO A 161 12.77 1.76 14.64
CA PRO A 161 12.05 2.99 15.06
C PRO A 161 12.69 4.29 14.57
N ASP A 162 14.02 4.31 14.36
CA ASP A 162 14.74 5.49 13.86
C ASP A 162 14.83 5.47 12.33
N LEU A 163 13.82 6.04 11.67
CA LEU A 163 13.75 6.12 10.21
C LEU A 163 14.87 6.99 9.61
N HIS A 164 15.46 7.90 10.39
CA HIS A 164 16.47 8.86 9.90
C HIS A 164 17.87 8.26 9.74
N ASN A 165 18.09 7.02 10.17
CA ASN A 165 19.34 6.29 10.03
C ASN A 165 19.24 5.04 9.16
N LEU A 166 18.16 4.88 8.40
CA LEU A 166 17.92 3.68 7.60
C LEU A 166 18.42 3.81 6.16
N ARG A 167 18.88 2.67 5.64
CA ARG A 167 19.02 2.39 4.21
C ARG A 167 17.97 1.37 3.82
N VAL A 168 17.11 1.73 2.89
CA VAL A 168 15.98 0.88 2.46
C VAL A 168 16.18 0.52 0.99
N ALA A 169 16.15 -0.78 0.67
CA ALA A 169 16.20 -1.29 -0.68
C ALA A 169 14.84 -1.81 -1.14
N ILE A 170 14.33 -1.31 -2.25
CA ILE A 170 13.14 -1.80 -2.96
C ILE A 170 13.63 -2.60 -4.16
N VAL A 171 13.33 -3.90 -4.21
CA VAL A 171 13.90 -4.83 -5.18
C VAL A 171 12.81 -5.40 -6.08
N GLY A 172 12.98 -5.26 -7.39
CA GLY A 172 12.16 -5.96 -8.38
C GLY A 172 11.45 -5.07 -9.38
N ASP A 173 10.19 -5.36 -9.69
CA ASP A 173 9.42 -4.68 -10.73
C ASP A 173 8.89 -3.32 -10.26
N VAL A 174 9.74 -2.30 -10.29
CA VAL A 174 9.40 -0.93 -9.92
C VAL A 174 8.49 -0.26 -10.95
N LEU A 175 8.68 -0.59 -12.24
CA LEU A 175 7.94 0.03 -13.36
C LEU A 175 6.43 -0.21 -13.28
N HIS A 176 6.02 -1.43 -12.92
CA HIS A 176 4.60 -1.83 -12.90
C HIS A 176 4.00 -1.82 -11.49
N SER A 177 4.81 -1.55 -10.46
CA SER A 177 4.38 -1.63 -9.08
C SER A 177 3.84 -0.29 -8.56
N ARG A 178 2.53 -0.21 -8.38
CA ARG A 178 1.90 0.89 -7.63
C ARG A 178 2.33 0.93 -6.15
N VAL A 179 2.77 -0.22 -5.63
CA VAL A 179 3.28 -0.32 -4.26
C VAL A 179 4.62 0.37 -4.16
N ALA A 180 5.58 0.05 -5.04
CA ALA A 180 6.90 0.69 -5.07
C ALA A 180 6.79 2.22 -5.14
N ARG A 181 5.90 2.76 -5.98
CA ARG A 181 5.66 4.19 -6.06
C ARG A 181 5.18 4.78 -4.73
N SER A 182 4.21 4.13 -4.08
CA SER A 182 3.70 4.57 -2.78
C SER A 182 4.75 4.46 -1.68
N GLU A 183 5.58 3.42 -1.68
CA GLU A 183 6.69 3.22 -0.75
C GLU A 183 7.76 4.31 -0.91
N ILE A 184 8.17 4.61 -2.14
CA ILE A 184 9.16 5.65 -2.43
C ILE A 184 8.67 7.01 -1.88
N HIS A 185 7.43 7.41 -2.19
CA HIS A 185 6.87 8.65 -1.67
C HIS A 185 6.77 8.66 -0.13
N ALA A 186 6.41 7.53 0.49
CA ALA A 186 6.32 7.43 1.94
C ALA A 186 7.71 7.57 2.61
N LEU A 187 8.70 6.80 2.13
CA LEU A 187 10.06 6.81 2.64
C LEU A 187 10.70 8.20 2.54
N THR A 188 10.60 8.83 1.36
CA THR A 188 11.18 10.16 1.11
C THR A 188 10.47 11.25 1.93
N THR A 189 9.13 11.22 2.03
CA THR A 189 8.36 12.17 2.84
C THR A 189 8.65 12.03 4.32
N LEU A 190 8.81 10.80 4.83
CA LEU A 190 9.16 10.57 6.24
C LEU A 190 10.62 10.90 6.56
N GLY A 191 11.47 11.07 5.55
CA GLY A 191 12.86 11.51 5.69
C GLY A 191 13.85 10.36 5.87
N VAL A 192 13.59 9.20 5.27
CA VAL A 192 14.58 8.12 5.17
C VAL A 192 15.74 8.62 4.29
N PRO A 193 16.99 8.60 4.79
CA PRO A 193 18.09 9.27 4.12
C PRO A 193 18.58 8.57 2.85
N GLU A 194 18.40 7.26 2.75
CA GLU A 194 18.86 6.49 1.61
C GLU A 194 17.83 5.45 1.18
N VAL A 195 17.18 5.71 0.04
CA VAL A 195 16.24 4.78 -0.61
C VAL A 195 16.86 4.28 -1.90
N ARG A 196 17.02 2.97 -2.02
CA ARG A 196 17.59 2.30 -3.18
C ARG A 196 16.50 1.56 -3.95
N VAL A 197 16.58 1.58 -5.27
CA VAL A 197 15.83 0.68 -6.15
C VAL A 197 16.80 -0.25 -6.86
N ILE A 198 16.54 -1.56 -6.79
CA ILE A 198 17.40 -2.60 -7.36
C ILE A 198 16.59 -3.38 -8.39
N ALA A 199 16.87 -3.21 -9.66
CA ALA A 199 16.14 -3.85 -10.75
C ALA A 199 16.90 -3.85 -12.08
N PRO A 200 16.53 -4.75 -13.02
CA PRO A 200 16.98 -4.62 -14.40
C PRO A 200 16.43 -3.33 -15.03
N LYS A 201 17.16 -2.76 -15.97
CA LYS A 201 16.79 -1.51 -16.67
C LYS A 201 15.36 -1.56 -17.26
N THR A 202 14.94 -2.73 -17.73
CA THR A 202 13.61 -2.95 -18.31
C THR A 202 12.46 -2.84 -17.32
N LEU A 203 12.73 -2.97 -16.01
CA LEU A 203 11.74 -2.89 -14.92
C LEU A 203 11.85 -1.60 -14.10
N LEU A 204 12.53 -0.59 -14.61
CA LEU A 204 12.62 0.74 -14.00
C LEU A 204 11.86 1.78 -14.81
N PRO A 205 11.12 2.68 -14.16
CA PRO A 205 10.58 3.87 -14.82
C PRO A 205 11.72 4.77 -15.32
N ALA A 206 11.52 5.42 -16.46
CA ALA A 206 12.44 6.47 -16.90
C ALA A 206 12.54 7.57 -15.84
N GLN A 207 13.77 8.02 -15.55
CA GLN A 207 14.05 9.08 -14.59
C GLN A 207 13.55 8.80 -13.16
N VAL A 208 13.56 7.54 -12.73
CA VAL A 208 13.13 7.14 -11.38
C VAL A 208 13.93 7.83 -10.28
N GLU A 209 15.18 8.23 -10.55
CA GLU A 209 16.05 8.98 -9.64
C GLU A 209 15.44 10.33 -9.19
N LYS A 210 14.57 10.92 -10.02
CA LYS A 210 13.84 12.16 -9.68
C LYS A 210 12.86 11.98 -8.51
N LEU A 211 12.54 10.74 -8.16
CA LEU A 211 11.74 10.43 -6.97
C LEU A 211 12.58 10.40 -5.67
N GLY A 212 13.89 10.73 -5.75
CA GLY A 212 14.78 10.77 -4.59
C GLY A 212 15.36 9.40 -4.23
N VAL A 213 15.54 8.50 -5.22
CA VAL A 213 16.09 7.17 -5.02
C VAL A 213 17.42 6.98 -5.73
N HIS A 214 18.25 6.06 -5.21
CA HIS A 214 19.48 5.60 -5.84
C HIS A 214 19.24 4.31 -6.62
N VAL A 215 19.64 4.27 -7.88
CA VAL A 215 19.42 3.12 -8.77
C VAL A 215 20.60 2.16 -8.75
N PHE A 216 20.29 0.87 -8.59
CA PHE A 216 21.24 -0.23 -8.67
C PHE A 216 20.73 -1.28 -9.65
N HIS A 217 21.62 -1.86 -10.43
CA HIS A 217 21.34 -2.97 -11.35
C HIS A 217 21.94 -4.28 -10.87
N ASP A 218 22.75 -4.22 -9.83
CA ASP A 218 23.41 -5.36 -9.19
C ASP A 218 22.94 -5.51 -7.73
N MET A 219 22.52 -6.73 -7.38
CA MET A 219 22.04 -7.05 -6.02
C MET A 219 23.14 -6.89 -4.97
N LYS A 220 24.38 -7.27 -5.30
CA LYS A 220 25.50 -7.20 -4.35
C LYS A 220 25.79 -5.77 -3.92
N ALA A 221 25.87 -4.87 -4.89
CA ALA A 221 26.10 -3.44 -4.61
C ALA A 221 24.88 -2.80 -3.93
N GLY A 222 23.66 -3.15 -4.40
CA GLY A 222 22.43 -2.55 -3.94
C GLY A 222 22.05 -2.96 -2.52
N LEU A 223 22.32 -4.20 -2.10
CA LEU A 223 21.99 -4.72 -0.77
C LEU A 223 23.02 -4.41 0.31
N LYS A 224 24.22 -3.94 -0.08
CA LYS A 224 25.30 -3.71 0.88
C LYS A 224 24.87 -2.76 2.00
N ASP A 225 24.97 -3.25 3.25
CA ASP A 225 24.68 -2.50 4.48
C ASP A 225 23.23 -1.95 4.57
N VAL A 226 22.27 -2.58 3.92
CA VAL A 226 20.85 -2.20 3.93
C VAL A 226 20.20 -2.66 5.24
N ASP A 227 19.32 -1.83 5.80
CA ASP A 227 18.55 -2.11 7.02
C ASP A 227 17.20 -2.79 6.72
N VAL A 228 16.62 -2.48 5.56
CA VAL A 228 15.29 -2.96 5.15
C VAL A 228 15.31 -3.38 3.69
N VAL A 229 14.86 -4.59 3.41
CA VAL A 229 14.70 -5.12 2.05
C VAL A 229 13.21 -5.30 1.75
N MET A 230 12.69 -4.53 0.80
CA MET A 230 11.31 -4.61 0.34
C MET A 230 11.28 -5.32 -1.01
N MET A 231 10.80 -6.56 -1.03
CA MET A 231 10.71 -7.34 -2.27
C MET A 231 9.41 -7.03 -2.99
N LEU A 232 9.49 -6.80 -4.29
CA LEU A 232 8.33 -6.58 -5.13
C LEU A 232 7.97 -7.86 -5.90
N ARG A 233 6.68 -8.15 -5.96
CA ARG A 233 6.16 -9.20 -6.85
C ARG A 233 6.38 -8.83 -8.32
N LEU A 234 6.80 -9.77 -9.16
CA LEU A 234 6.75 -9.60 -10.61
C LEU A 234 5.30 -9.49 -11.09
N GLN A 235 5.00 -8.40 -11.80
CA GLN A 235 3.64 -8.10 -12.29
C GLN A 235 3.43 -8.64 -13.72
N ASN A 236 3.60 -9.97 -13.91
CA ASN A 236 3.54 -10.59 -15.24
C ASN A 236 2.25 -10.23 -16.00
N GLU A 237 1.14 -10.07 -15.28
CA GLU A 237 -0.16 -9.67 -15.83
C GLU A 237 -0.20 -8.23 -16.37
N ARG A 238 0.81 -7.42 -16.06
CA ARG A 238 0.94 -6.01 -16.49
C ARG A 238 2.09 -5.78 -17.47
N MET A 239 2.88 -6.82 -17.74
CA MET A 239 3.99 -6.75 -18.69
C MET A 239 3.48 -6.97 -20.11
N ASN A 240 3.83 -6.05 -21.02
CA ASN A 240 3.59 -6.21 -22.45
C ASN A 240 4.91 -6.56 -23.12
N GLY A 241 5.00 -7.74 -23.72
CA GLY A 241 6.21 -8.22 -24.42
C GLY A 241 7.25 -8.87 -23.52
N ALA A 242 8.39 -9.24 -24.10
CA ALA A 242 9.48 -9.94 -23.43
C ALA A 242 10.35 -8.94 -22.63
N MET A 243 9.91 -8.56 -21.43
CA MET A 243 10.67 -7.65 -20.55
C MET A 243 11.71 -8.40 -19.69
N LEU A 244 11.57 -9.71 -19.56
CA LEU A 244 12.46 -10.60 -18.81
C LEU A 244 12.74 -11.87 -19.63
N PRO A 245 13.95 -12.42 -19.54
CA PRO A 245 14.31 -13.62 -20.30
C PRO A 245 13.55 -14.87 -19.78
N SER A 246 13.51 -15.09 -18.48
CA SER A 246 12.73 -16.15 -17.81
C SER A 246 12.60 -15.88 -16.32
N ALA A 247 11.66 -16.57 -15.64
CA ALA A 247 11.54 -16.53 -14.20
C ALA A 247 12.77 -17.09 -13.48
N GLN A 248 13.41 -18.13 -14.04
CA GLN A 248 14.64 -18.71 -13.50
C GLN A 248 15.83 -17.75 -13.58
N GLU A 249 16.01 -17.09 -14.71
CA GLU A 249 17.07 -16.08 -14.88
C GLU A 249 16.85 -14.89 -13.97
N TYR A 250 15.59 -14.44 -13.84
CA TYR A 250 15.24 -13.40 -12.90
C TYR A 250 15.55 -13.82 -11.45
N PHE A 251 15.17 -15.03 -11.02
CA PHE A 251 15.47 -15.53 -9.68
C PHE A 251 16.97 -15.58 -9.41
N LYS A 252 17.74 -16.11 -10.36
CA LYS A 252 19.19 -16.18 -10.26
C LYS A 252 19.82 -14.81 -10.03
N THR A 253 19.33 -13.77 -10.72
CA THR A 253 19.91 -12.43 -10.70
C THR A 253 19.32 -11.58 -9.57
N TYR A 254 17.99 -11.51 -9.44
CA TYR A 254 17.27 -10.59 -8.55
C TYR A 254 16.43 -11.27 -7.45
N GLY A 255 16.27 -12.59 -7.49
CA GLY A 255 15.60 -13.33 -6.41
C GLY A 255 16.39 -13.22 -5.10
N LEU A 256 15.72 -12.90 -4.00
CA LEU A 256 16.34 -12.79 -2.69
C LEU A 256 16.53 -14.17 -2.07
N THR A 257 17.78 -14.61 -1.99
CA THR A 257 18.22 -15.84 -1.29
C THR A 257 18.90 -15.48 0.01
N GLN A 258 19.16 -16.46 0.89
CA GLN A 258 19.91 -16.25 2.14
C GLN A 258 21.30 -15.68 1.87
N GLU A 259 21.99 -16.17 0.83
CA GLU A 259 23.30 -15.66 0.43
C GLU A 259 23.23 -14.16 0.09
N LYS A 260 22.24 -13.74 -0.71
CA LYS A 260 22.07 -12.33 -1.06
C LYS A 260 21.63 -11.49 0.13
N LEU A 261 20.74 -12.03 1.00
CA LEU A 261 20.31 -11.34 2.20
C LEU A 261 21.48 -11.10 3.18
N SER A 262 22.47 -11.99 3.22
CA SER A 262 23.68 -11.81 4.05
C SER A 262 24.54 -10.60 3.66
N LEU A 263 24.31 -9.98 2.50
CA LEU A 263 24.95 -8.72 2.09
C LEU A 263 24.36 -7.49 2.77
N ALA A 264 23.13 -7.59 3.24
CA ALA A 264 22.48 -6.58 4.08
C ALA A 264 23.01 -6.68 5.53
N LYS A 265 22.56 -5.79 6.41
CA LYS A 265 22.91 -5.89 7.83
C LYS A 265 22.35 -7.18 8.44
N SER A 266 23.02 -7.71 9.44
CA SER A 266 22.61 -8.97 10.12
C SER A 266 21.23 -8.86 10.78
N ASP A 267 20.81 -7.64 11.16
CA ASP A 267 19.51 -7.32 11.73
C ASP A 267 18.53 -6.71 10.70
N ALA A 268 18.86 -6.78 9.40
CA ALA A 268 17.97 -6.33 8.35
C ALA A 268 16.65 -7.08 8.35
N ILE A 269 15.56 -6.38 8.05
CA ILE A 269 14.23 -6.97 7.94
C ILE A 269 13.78 -7.09 6.48
N VAL A 270 12.98 -8.12 6.20
CA VAL A 270 12.46 -8.40 4.86
C VAL A 270 10.94 -8.22 4.83
N LEU A 271 10.45 -7.36 3.92
CA LEU A 271 9.04 -7.11 3.65
C LEU A 271 8.66 -7.59 2.25
N HIS A 272 7.36 -7.88 2.07
CA HIS A 272 6.78 -8.20 0.77
C HIS A 272 5.28 -7.86 0.78
N PRO A 273 4.75 -7.08 -0.19
CA PRO A 273 3.34 -6.68 -0.19
C PRO A 273 2.38 -7.85 -0.49
N GLY A 274 2.92 -8.98 -0.97
CA GLY A 274 2.20 -10.19 -1.35
C GLY A 274 1.22 -10.03 -2.53
N PRO A 275 0.73 -11.15 -3.11
CA PRO A 275 1.18 -12.52 -2.83
C PRO A 275 2.62 -12.74 -3.30
N MET A 276 3.35 -13.61 -2.60
CA MET A 276 4.73 -13.96 -2.99
C MET A 276 4.73 -15.02 -4.09
N ASN A 277 5.63 -14.89 -5.07
CA ASN A 277 5.99 -15.95 -5.99
C ASN A 277 7.31 -16.58 -5.51
N ARG A 278 7.19 -17.61 -4.67
CA ARG A 278 8.34 -18.33 -4.12
C ARG A 278 9.16 -18.97 -5.24
N GLY A 279 10.48 -18.81 -5.20
CA GLY A 279 11.37 -19.24 -6.28
C GLY A 279 11.39 -18.32 -7.51
N VAL A 280 10.78 -17.13 -7.41
CA VAL A 280 10.82 -16.09 -8.46
C VAL A 280 11.45 -14.81 -7.93
N GLU A 281 10.80 -14.07 -7.03
CA GLU A 281 11.40 -12.88 -6.42
C GLU A 281 11.99 -13.15 -5.03
N ILE A 282 11.56 -14.21 -4.34
CA ILE A 282 12.03 -14.54 -2.99
C ILE A 282 12.14 -16.06 -2.80
N ASP A 283 13.19 -16.50 -2.15
CA ASP A 283 13.35 -17.89 -1.71
C ASP A 283 12.49 -18.18 -0.48
N SER A 284 11.97 -19.40 -0.37
CA SER A 284 11.17 -19.84 0.78
C SER A 284 11.93 -19.72 2.09
N SER A 285 13.23 -20.03 2.10
CA SER A 285 14.06 -19.93 3.30
C SER A 285 14.18 -18.49 3.82
N VAL A 286 14.13 -17.50 2.94
CA VAL A 286 14.09 -16.07 3.30
C VAL A 286 12.71 -15.67 3.76
N ALA A 287 11.67 -16.03 2.99
CA ALA A 287 10.28 -15.67 3.29
C ALA A 287 9.81 -16.17 4.66
N ASP A 288 10.31 -17.36 5.07
CA ASP A 288 9.98 -18.01 6.33
C ASP A 288 11.11 -17.86 7.37
N GLY A 289 12.17 -17.13 7.06
CA GLY A 289 13.33 -16.91 7.92
C GLY A 289 13.09 -15.87 9.02
N SER A 290 14.04 -15.80 9.98
CA SER A 290 13.95 -14.93 11.16
C SER A 290 13.94 -13.43 10.86
N GLN A 291 14.46 -13.00 9.71
CA GLN A 291 14.47 -11.61 9.28
C GLN A 291 13.18 -11.22 8.54
N SER A 292 12.29 -12.19 8.24
CA SER A 292 11.02 -11.93 7.56
C SER A 292 9.99 -11.34 8.51
N VAL A 293 9.44 -10.18 8.15
CA VAL A 293 8.33 -9.53 8.87
C VAL A 293 7.05 -9.49 8.02
N ILE A 294 6.95 -10.37 7.02
CA ILE A 294 5.86 -10.40 6.04
C ILE A 294 4.50 -10.72 6.68
N LEU A 295 4.44 -11.67 7.63
CA LEU A 295 3.18 -11.97 8.32
C LEU A 295 2.77 -10.89 9.32
N PRO A 296 3.66 -10.35 10.17
CA PRO A 296 3.36 -9.14 10.96
C PRO A 296 2.87 -7.96 10.12
N GLN A 297 3.47 -7.73 8.94
CA GLN A 297 3.04 -6.71 7.98
C GLN A 297 1.55 -6.86 7.61
N VAL A 298 1.06 -8.08 7.38
CA VAL A 298 -0.37 -8.33 7.10
C VAL A 298 -1.25 -7.92 8.29
N THR A 299 -0.83 -8.26 9.51
CA THR A 299 -1.55 -7.92 10.74
C THR A 299 -1.64 -6.41 10.94
N TYR A 300 -0.52 -5.71 10.81
CA TYR A 300 -0.45 -4.25 10.93
C TYR A 300 -1.28 -3.52 9.86
N GLY A 301 -1.47 -4.14 8.71
CA GLY A 301 -2.32 -3.60 7.66
C GLY A 301 -3.76 -3.35 8.09
N ILE A 302 -4.29 -4.10 9.05
CA ILE A 302 -5.64 -3.86 9.59
C ILE A 302 -5.63 -2.61 10.47
N ALA A 303 -4.65 -2.46 11.36
CA ALA A 303 -4.52 -1.30 12.24
C ALA A 303 -4.37 0.01 11.45
N VAL A 304 -3.54 0.01 10.41
CA VAL A 304 -3.35 1.19 9.54
C VAL A 304 -4.65 1.56 8.80
N ARG A 305 -5.40 0.58 8.29
CA ARG A 305 -6.68 0.84 7.64
C ARG A 305 -7.74 1.35 8.62
N MET A 306 -7.74 0.85 9.87
CA MET A 306 -8.57 1.40 10.94
C MET A 306 -8.21 2.86 11.22
N ALA A 307 -6.92 3.19 11.31
CA ALA A 307 -6.45 4.56 11.54
C ALA A 307 -6.90 5.51 10.43
N VAL A 308 -6.71 5.13 9.17
CA VAL A 308 -7.14 5.93 8.01
C VAL A 308 -8.64 6.20 8.06
N MET A 309 -9.47 5.16 8.27
CA MET A 309 -10.92 5.31 8.34
C MET A 309 -11.36 6.17 9.53
N ALA A 310 -10.74 6.00 10.71
CA ALA A 310 -11.06 6.79 11.89
C ALA A 310 -10.73 8.27 11.70
N ILE A 311 -9.56 8.60 11.15
CA ILE A 311 -9.13 9.98 10.86
C ILE A 311 -10.10 10.63 9.86
N LEU A 312 -10.45 9.95 8.78
CA LEU A 312 -11.38 10.46 7.76
C LEU A 312 -12.77 10.73 8.32
N ALA A 313 -13.23 9.93 9.29
CA ALA A 313 -14.53 10.13 9.96
C ALA A 313 -14.49 11.20 11.05
N GLY A 314 -13.38 11.91 11.24
CA GLY A 314 -13.24 12.95 12.28
C GLY A 314 -12.86 12.41 13.66
N GLY A 315 -12.44 11.17 13.77
CA GLY A 315 -12.04 10.48 15.01
C GLY A 315 -10.50 10.44 15.18
N GLY A 316 -9.81 11.56 14.99
CA GLY A 316 -8.35 11.67 15.14
C GLY A 316 -7.96 12.71 16.16
#